data_76655b3763354dd5ce7a705abf098cd8
#
_entry.id   76655b3763354dd5ce7a705abf098cd8
#
_cell.length_a   1.000
_cell.length_b   1.000
_cell.length_c   1.000
_cell.angle_alpha   90.00
_cell.angle_beta   90.00
_cell.angle_gamma   90.00
#
_symmetry.space_group_name_H-M   'P 1'
#
loop_
_entity.id
_entity.type
_entity.pdbx_description
1 polymer ?
#
loop_
_entity_poly.entity_id
_entity_poly.type
_entity_poly.pdbx_seq_one_letter_code
_entity_poly.pdbx_strand_id
1 'polypeptide(L)'
;MAVEGSQSVPIKELTERFGDGIIDSSIYKDEVTLLVDKGALVSICGFLKIDPAFRMDYLVDVIGVDYLPASPRFEVVYHLYSISKRHRIRLKVKIDENESVPTVTAIWPAADWPEREAYDMYGIIFDGHPNLKRIYMASDWEGFPLRKDYPLRGYKDKYNPFGEEKEELL
;
A
#
# COMPACT_ATOMS: atom_id res chain seq x y z
N MET A 1 -14.43 -30.13 -2.06
CA MET A 1 -15.34 -29.47 -3.00
C MET A 1 -14.58 -28.33 -3.64
N ALA A 2 -14.26 -28.43 -4.93
CA ALA A 2 -13.72 -27.32 -5.69
C ALA A 2 -14.82 -26.27 -5.79
N VAL A 3 -14.52 -25.02 -5.42
CA VAL A 3 -15.45 -23.91 -5.61
C VAL A 3 -15.43 -23.60 -7.11
N GLU A 4 -16.41 -24.13 -7.83
CA GLU A 4 -16.66 -23.73 -9.22
C GLU A 4 -16.99 -22.25 -9.23
N GLY A 5 -16.22 -21.44 -9.97
CA GLY A 5 -16.57 -20.07 -10.30
C GLY A 5 -15.54 -18.99 -10.08
N SER A 6 -14.29 -19.27 -9.73
CA SER A 6 -13.23 -18.27 -9.82
C SER A 6 -12.77 -18.14 -11.27
N GLN A 7 -13.24 -17.11 -11.99
CA GLN A 7 -12.67 -16.76 -13.28
C GLN A 7 -11.23 -16.31 -13.03
N SER A 8 -10.27 -16.94 -13.72
CA SER A 8 -8.87 -16.53 -13.62
C SER A 8 -8.72 -15.08 -14.08
N VAL A 9 -8.00 -14.28 -13.29
CA VAL A 9 -7.68 -12.91 -13.66
C VAL A 9 -6.90 -12.88 -14.96
N PRO A 10 -7.28 -12.11 -16.00
CA PRO A 10 -6.58 -12.07 -17.28
C PRO A 10 -5.28 -11.23 -17.19
N ILE A 11 -4.25 -11.76 -16.53
CA ILE A 11 -2.96 -11.09 -16.30
C ILE A 11 -2.30 -10.69 -17.63
N LYS A 12 -2.41 -11.55 -18.65
CA LYS A 12 -1.81 -11.31 -19.96
C LYS A 12 -2.31 -10.00 -20.59
N GLU A 13 -3.58 -9.70 -20.47
CA GLU A 13 -4.17 -8.44 -20.94
C GLU A 13 -3.57 -7.24 -20.23
N LEU A 14 -3.33 -7.34 -18.89
CA LEU A 14 -2.70 -6.29 -18.12
C LEU A 14 -1.25 -6.05 -18.55
N THR A 15 -0.47 -7.12 -18.72
CA THR A 15 0.94 -6.99 -19.13
C THR A 15 1.09 -6.48 -20.55
N GLU A 16 0.21 -6.87 -21.47
CA GLU A 16 0.19 -6.35 -22.83
C GLU A 16 -0.19 -4.85 -22.87
N ARG A 17 -1.11 -4.43 -21.99
CA ARG A 17 -1.60 -3.06 -21.97
C ARG A 17 -0.63 -2.07 -21.29
N PHE A 18 -0.04 -2.46 -20.17
CA PHE A 18 0.76 -1.58 -19.34
C PHE A 18 2.27 -1.78 -19.49
N GLY A 19 2.70 -2.84 -20.19
CA GLY A 19 4.12 -3.06 -20.49
C GLY A 19 5.01 -2.91 -19.27
N ASP A 20 5.98 -1.98 -19.34
CA ASP A 20 6.95 -1.71 -18.27
C ASP A 20 6.31 -1.17 -16.98
N GLY A 21 5.04 -0.75 -17.01
CA GLY A 21 4.29 -0.36 -15.82
C GLY A 21 4.00 -1.52 -14.87
N ILE A 22 4.10 -2.78 -15.36
CA ILE A 22 4.05 -3.99 -14.53
C ILE A 22 5.44 -4.62 -14.51
N ILE A 23 6.14 -4.45 -13.40
CA ILE A 23 7.52 -4.89 -13.22
C ILE A 23 7.61 -6.40 -13.07
N ASP A 24 6.67 -7.00 -12.33
CA ASP A 24 6.63 -8.45 -12.07
C ASP A 24 5.19 -8.91 -11.80
N SER A 25 4.94 -10.19 -12.03
CA SER A 25 3.65 -10.81 -11.73
C SER A 25 3.82 -12.23 -11.19
N SER A 26 3.05 -12.57 -10.18
CA SER A 26 3.05 -13.89 -9.57
C SER A 26 1.65 -14.35 -9.22
N ILE A 27 1.45 -15.67 -9.20
CA ILE A 27 0.22 -16.31 -8.75
C ILE A 27 0.57 -17.26 -7.62
N TYR A 28 -0.09 -17.10 -6.48
CA TYR A 28 0.05 -18.03 -5.36
C TYR A 28 -1.32 -18.32 -4.78
N LYS A 29 -1.69 -19.61 -4.71
CA LYS A 29 -3.01 -20.09 -4.25
C LYS A 29 -4.18 -19.34 -4.90
N ASP A 30 -4.13 -19.20 -6.22
CA ASP A 30 -5.12 -18.51 -7.06
C ASP A 30 -5.22 -16.99 -6.81
N GLU A 31 -4.35 -16.39 -5.98
CA GLU A 31 -4.24 -14.96 -5.81
C GLU A 31 -3.16 -14.38 -6.72
N VAL A 32 -3.56 -13.41 -7.54
CA VAL A 32 -2.67 -12.67 -8.42
C VAL A 32 -2.01 -11.54 -7.66
N THR A 33 -0.69 -11.43 -7.76
CA THR A 33 0.08 -10.31 -7.26
C THR A 33 0.84 -9.65 -8.41
N LEU A 34 0.74 -8.34 -8.53
CA LEU A 34 1.47 -7.55 -9.52
C LEU A 34 2.37 -6.55 -8.79
N LEU A 35 3.66 -6.56 -9.12
CA LEU A 35 4.57 -5.49 -8.75
C LEU A 35 4.50 -4.43 -9.84
N VAL A 36 4.09 -3.22 -9.48
CA VAL A 36 3.83 -2.14 -10.43
C VAL A 36 4.74 -0.95 -10.17
N ASP A 37 5.09 -0.25 -11.25
CA ASP A 37 5.79 1.02 -11.15
C ASP A 37 4.89 2.08 -10.52
N LYS A 38 5.45 2.92 -9.63
CA LYS A 38 4.67 3.96 -8.94
C LYS A 38 4.03 4.97 -9.89
N GLY A 39 4.68 5.28 -11.01
CA GLY A 39 4.13 6.18 -12.03
C GLY A 39 2.96 5.58 -12.82
N ALA A 40 2.87 4.26 -12.91
CA ALA A 40 1.78 3.55 -13.58
C ALA A 40 0.60 3.22 -12.64
N LEU A 41 0.79 3.32 -11.31
CA LEU A 41 -0.18 2.87 -10.31
C LEU A 41 -1.59 3.41 -10.55
N VAL A 42 -1.75 4.73 -10.68
CA VAL A 42 -3.07 5.37 -10.83
C VAL A 42 -3.76 4.91 -12.11
N SER A 43 -3.01 4.79 -13.21
CA SER A 43 -3.54 4.31 -14.50
C SER A 43 -3.99 2.87 -14.43
N ILE A 44 -3.20 2.00 -13.79
CA ILE A 44 -3.53 0.58 -13.57
C ILE A 44 -4.77 0.46 -12.67
N CYS A 45 -4.80 1.17 -11.55
CA CYS A 45 -5.95 1.18 -10.63
C CYS A 45 -7.23 1.67 -11.32
N GLY A 46 -7.16 2.75 -12.09
CA GLY A 46 -8.28 3.28 -12.86
C GLY A 46 -8.82 2.26 -13.86
N PHE A 47 -7.94 1.60 -14.59
CA PHE A 47 -8.31 0.55 -15.53
C PHE A 47 -8.95 -0.65 -14.81
N LEU A 48 -8.32 -1.17 -13.77
CA LEU A 48 -8.83 -2.32 -13.00
C LEU A 48 -10.23 -2.07 -12.43
N LYS A 49 -10.52 -0.83 -12.04
CA LYS A 49 -11.85 -0.47 -11.52
C LYS A 49 -12.93 -0.48 -12.59
N ILE A 50 -12.63 0.06 -13.79
CA ILE A 50 -13.64 0.35 -14.82
C ILE A 50 -13.84 -0.81 -15.79
N ASP A 51 -12.75 -1.52 -16.14
CA ASP A 51 -12.78 -2.53 -17.18
C ASP A 51 -13.69 -3.71 -16.81
N PRO A 52 -14.61 -4.13 -17.71
CA PRO A 52 -15.58 -5.19 -17.44
C PRO A 52 -14.97 -6.55 -17.13
N ALA A 53 -13.74 -6.84 -17.59
CA ALA A 53 -13.05 -8.10 -17.31
C ALA A 53 -12.57 -8.18 -15.87
N PHE A 54 -12.22 -7.05 -15.27
CA PHE A 54 -11.67 -6.96 -13.91
C PHE A 54 -12.69 -6.49 -12.87
N ARG A 55 -13.33 -5.34 -13.09
CA ARG A 55 -14.32 -4.71 -12.21
C ARG A 55 -13.92 -4.75 -10.72
N MET A 56 -12.74 -4.22 -10.41
CA MET A 56 -12.26 -4.13 -9.04
C MET A 56 -13.04 -3.04 -8.29
N ASP A 57 -14.28 -3.37 -7.93
CA ASP A 57 -15.23 -2.45 -7.31
C ASP A 57 -14.80 -2.07 -5.88
N TYR A 58 -14.07 -2.96 -5.20
CA TYR A 58 -13.79 -2.85 -3.79
C TYR A 58 -12.28 -2.83 -3.51
N LEU A 59 -11.82 -1.73 -2.93
CA LEU A 59 -10.50 -1.65 -2.28
C LEU A 59 -10.68 -2.19 -0.86
N VAL A 60 -10.06 -3.33 -0.60
CA VAL A 60 -10.16 -4.03 0.69
C VAL A 60 -9.27 -3.34 1.72
N ASP A 61 -8.01 -3.03 1.32
CA ASP A 61 -7.03 -2.43 2.21
C ASP A 61 -5.85 -1.82 1.45
N VAL A 62 -5.11 -0.91 2.11
CA VAL A 62 -3.81 -0.38 1.70
C VAL A 62 -2.85 -0.52 2.88
N ILE A 63 -1.80 -1.32 2.71
CA ILE A 63 -0.90 -1.70 3.80
C ILE A 63 0.52 -1.22 3.48
N GLY A 64 1.17 -0.55 4.43
CA GLY A 64 2.61 -0.29 4.39
C GLY A 64 3.41 -1.46 4.95
N VAL A 65 4.57 -1.75 4.36
CA VAL A 65 5.53 -2.74 4.86
C VAL A 65 6.93 -2.14 4.85
N ASP A 66 7.66 -2.27 5.96
CA ASP A 66 9.06 -1.87 6.06
C ASP A 66 9.97 -3.09 5.90
N TYR A 67 10.87 -3.04 4.91
CA TYR A 67 11.84 -4.09 4.60
C TYR A 67 13.27 -3.75 5.02
N LEU A 68 13.46 -2.72 5.89
CA LEU A 68 14.82 -2.42 6.39
C LEU A 68 15.56 -3.72 6.78
N PRO A 69 16.83 -3.95 6.34
CA PRO A 69 17.73 -3.03 5.64
C PRO A 69 17.69 -3.08 4.10
N ALA A 70 16.66 -3.65 3.48
CA ALA A 70 16.55 -3.72 2.03
C ALA A 70 16.30 -2.34 1.40
N SER A 71 16.72 -2.17 0.13
CA SER A 71 16.37 -1.05 -0.73
C SER A 71 15.74 -1.63 -2.03
N PRO A 72 14.61 -1.13 -2.45
CA PRO A 72 13.77 -0.10 -1.82
C PRO A 72 13.23 -0.53 -0.43
N ARG A 73 13.18 0.44 0.51
CA ARG A 73 12.85 0.17 1.92
C ARG A 73 11.39 -0.19 2.13
N PHE A 74 10.47 0.56 1.54
CA PHE A 74 9.04 0.38 1.77
C PHE A 74 8.34 -0.31 0.60
N GLU A 75 7.30 -1.04 0.92
CA GLU A 75 6.35 -1.59 -0.05
C GLU A 75 4.93 -1.18 0.38
N VAL A 76 4.17 -0.60 -0.55
CA VAL A 76 2.74 -0.33 -0.37
C VAL A 76 1.96 -1.42 -1.09
N VAL A 77 1.07 -2.08 -0.36
CA VAL A 77 0.28 -3.21 -0.84
C VAL A 77 -1.18 -2.84 -0.90
N TYR A 78 -1.78 -2.93 -2.07
CA TYR A 78 -3.20 -2.68 -2.30
C TYR A 78 -3.93 -4.00 -2.51
N HIS A 79 -4.92 -4.29 -1.70
CA HIS A 79 -5.79 -5.44 -1.85
C HIS A 79 -7.08 -5.04 -2.53
N LEU A 80 -7.30 -5.57 -3.73
CA LEU A 80 -8.48 -5.29 -4.56
C LEU A 80 -9.37 -6.52 -4.66
N TYR A 81 -10.68 -6.30 -4.70
CA TYR A 81 -11.67 -7.34 -4.85
C TYR A 81 -12.76 -6.96 -5.85
N SER A 82 -13.11 -7.88 -6.72
CA SER A 82 -14.27 -7.75 -7.60
C SER A 82 -15.44 -8.54 -7.01
N ILE A 83 -16.50 -7.82 -6.64
CA ILE A 83 -17.71 -8.44 -6.08
C ILE A 83 -18.42 -9.28 -7.15
N SER A 84 -18.51 -8.75 -8.36
CA SER A 84 -19.21 -9.41 -9.47
C SER A 84 -18.46 -10.61 -10.05
N LYS A 85 -17.12 -10.53 -10.10
CA LYS A 85 -16.24 -11.58 -10.67
C LYS A 85 -15.71 -12.55 -9.61
N ARG A 86 -15.83 -12.21 -8.32
CA ARG A 86 -15.37 -13.00 -7.17
C ARG A 86 -13.87 -13.35 -7.22
N HIS A 87 -13.04 -12.45 -7.75
CA HIS A 87 -11.60 -12.63 -7.77
C HIS A 87 -10.88 -11.47 -7.04
N ARG A 88 -9.62 -11.70 -6.72
CA ARG A 88 -8.75 -10.77 -6.00
C ARG A 88 -7.54 -10.44 -6.82
N ILE A 89 -7.04 -9.21 -6.68
CA ILE A 89 -5.73 -8.78 -7.18
C ILE A 89 -5.03 -8.07 -6.04
N ARG A 90 -3.75 -8.34 -5.88
CA ARG A 90 -2.85 -7.59 -5.03
C ARG A 90 -1.92 -6.76 -5.91
N LEU A 91 -1.87 -5.45 -5.70
CA LEU A 91 -0.84 -4.61 -6.29
C LEU A 91 0.20 -4.28 -5.22
N LYS A 92 1.46 -4.22 -5.63
CA LYS A 92 2.59 -3.84 -4.79
C LYS A 92 3.36 -2.73 -5.47
N VAL A 93 3.71 -1.71 -4.71
CA VAL A 93 4.60 -0.62 -5.15
C VAL A 93 5.76 -0.55 -4.18
N LYS A 94 6.98 -0.58 -4.70
CA LYS A 94 8.18 -0.41 -3.89
C LYS A 94 8.69 1.02 -4.00
N ILE A 95 9.07 1.60 -2.88
CA ILE A 95 9.60 2.96 -2.79
C ILE A 95 10.74 3.02 -1.77
N ASP A 96 11.65 3.95 -1.98
CA ASP A 96 12.65 4.30 -0.99
C ASP A 96 12.12 5.33 0.04
N GLU A 97 12.86 5.56 1.11
CA GLU A 97 12.42 6.35 2.27
C GLU A 97 12.01 7.78 1.95
N ASN A 98 12.66 8.39 0.93
CA ASN A 98 12.41 9.77 0.53
C ASN A 98 11.48 9.88 -0.69
N GLU A 99 10.81 8.80 -1.03
CA GLU A 99 9.88 8.76 -2.14
C GLU A 99 8.45 8.76 -1.68
N SER A 100 7.56 9.16 -2.59
CA SER A 100 6.11 9.17 -2.37
C SER A 100 5.40 8.24 -3.37
N VAL A 101 4.17 7.89 -3.04
CA VAL A 101 3.26 7.11 -3.89
C VAL A 101 2.06 7.97 -4.25
N PRO A 102 1.58 7.99 -5.49
CA PRO A 102 0.33 8.68 -5.80
C PRO A 102 -0.84 8.09 -5.03
N THR A 103 -1.70 8.95 -4.47
CA THR A 103 -2.95 8.50 -3.82
C THR A 103 -3.90 7.85 -4.81
N VAL A 104 -4.65 6.85 -4.35
CA VAL A 104 -5.75 6.25 -5.11
C VAL A 104 -7.14 6.64 -4.58
N THR A 105 -7.21 7.63 -3.70
CA THR A 105 -8.48 8.12 -3.12
C THR A 105 -9.48 8.63 -4.15
N ALA A 106 -9.01 9.21 -5.26
CA ALA A 106 -9.87 9.64 -6.38
C ALA A 106 -10.52 8.45 -7.11
N ILE A 107 -9.90 7.27 -7.04
CA ILE A 107 -10.40 6.03 -7.64
C ILE A 107 -11.30 5.31 -6.63
N TRP A 108 -10.81 5.07 -5.42
CA TRP A 108 -11.56 4.48 -4.32
C TRP A 108 -11.52 5.40 -3.10
N PRO A 109 -12.61 6.08 -2.76
CA PRO A 109 -12.67 6.90 -1.54
C PRO A 109 -12.34 6.13 -0.26
N ALA A 110 -12.52 4.79 -0.29
CA ALA A 110 -12.14 3.90 0.81
C ALA A 110 -10.63 3.88 1.11
N ALA A 111 -9.78 4.38 0.20
CA ALA A 111 -8.33 4.49 0.40
C ALA A 111 -7.94 5.56 1.44
N ASP A 112 -8.81 6.56 1.71
CA ASP A 112 -8.49 7.69 2.60
C ASP A 112 -7.90 7.23 3.93
N TRP A 113 -8.59 6.39 4.67
CA TRP A 113 -8.15 5.95 5.99
C TRP A 113 -6.94 5.01 5.98
N PRO A 114 -6.87 3.96 5.13
CA PRO A 114 -5.69 3.11 5.07
C PRO A 114 -4.42 3.82 4.59
N GLU A 115 -4.51 4.77 3.66
CA GLU A 115 -3.36 5.58 3.25
C GLU A 115 -2.88 6.46 4.41
N ARG A 116 -3.78 7.05 5.20
CA ARG A 116 -3.43 7.80 6.42
C ARG A 116 -2.83 6.91 7.50
N GLU A 117 -3.28 5.66 7.63
CA GLU A 117 -2.66 4.69 8.53
C GLU A 117 -1.22 4.39 8.11
N ALA A 118 -0.98 4.09 6.82
CA ALA A 118 0.36 3.85 6.30
C ALA A 118 1.28 5.08 6.48
N TYR A 119 0.74 6.29 6.31
CA TYR A 119 1.46 7.52 6.63
C TYR A 119 1.78 7.62 8.12
N ASP A 120 0.79 7.41 9.00
CA ASP A 120 0.96 7.58 10.44
C ASP A 120 1.94 6.58 11.05
N MET A 121 1.91 5.34 10.56
CA MET A 121 2.72 4.24 11.10
C MET A 121 4.12 4.12 10.50
N TYR A 122 4.30 4.47 9.22
CA TYR A 122 5.55 4.29 8.48
C TYR A 122 6.14 5.58 7.91
N GLY A 123 5.36 6.66 7.84
CA GLY A 123 5.77 7.92 7.20
C GLY A 123 5.73 7.88 5.67
N ILE A 124 5.00 6.95 5.09
CA ILE A 124 4.82 6.86 3.64
C ILE A 124 3.95 8.04 3.17
N ILE A 125 4.47 8.85 2.25
CA ILE A 125 3.76 10.00 1.71
C ILE A 125 2.91 9.58 0.52
N PHE A 126 1.63 9.97 0.54
CA PHE A 126 0.69 9.75 -0.57
C PHE A 126 0.41 11.07 -1.29
N ASP A 127 1.01 11.24 -2.48
CA ASP A 127 0.87 12.48 -3.24
C ASP A 127 -0.57 12.69 -3.73
N GLY A 128 -1.08 13.89 -3.51
CA GLY A 128 -2.46 14.25 -3.88
C GLY A 128 -3.53 13.75 -2.92
N HIS A 129 -3.17 13.15 -1.79
CA HIS A 129 -4.14 12.75 -0.77
C HIS A 129 -4.85 13.98 -0.18
N PRO A 130 -6.20 13.99 -0.12
CA PRO A 130 -6.96 15.19 0.26
C PRO A 130 -6.76 15.64 1.71
N ASN A 131 -6.35 14.74 2.61
CA ASN A 131 -6.21 15.05 4.04
C ASN A 131 -5.21 14.12 4.73
N LEU A 132 -3.93 14.14 4.29
CA LEU A 132 -2.88 13.27 4.84
C LEU A 132 -2.45 13.76 6.22
N LYS A 133 -3.12 13.25 7.26
CA LYS A 133 -2.86 13.56 8.68
C LYS A 133 -2.87 12.29 9.49
N ARG A 134 -2.14 12.30 10.62
CA ARG A 134 -2.15 11.21 11.60
C ARG A 134 -3.58 10.90 12.06
N ILE A 135 -3.84 9.63 12.39
CA ILE A 135 -5.14 9.13 12.85
C ILE A 135 -5.04 8.37 14.17
N TYR A 136 -3.91 7.74 14.46
CA TYR A 136 -3.67 6.99 15.71
C TYR A 136 -2.76 7.75 16.65
N MET A 137 -1.67 8.31 16.13
CA MET A 137 -0.72 9.05 16.94
C MET A 137 -1.15 10.50 17.12
N ALA A 138 -0.74 11.11 18.22
CA ALA A 138 -0.93 12.55 18.46
C ALA A 138 -0.23 13.36 17.35
N SER A 139 -0.75 14.57 17.08
CA SER A 139 -0.21 15.41 16.00
C SER A 139 1.24 15.85 16.22
N ASP A 140 1.69 15.86 17.47
CA ASP A 140 3.04 16.17 17.92
C ASP A 140 3.87 14.92 18.25
N TRP A 141 3.39 13.73 17.87
CA TRP A 141 4.14 12.48 18.02
C TRP A 141 5.36 12.48 17.09
N GLU A 142 6.53 12.12 17.65
CA GLU A 142 7.76 12.02 16.89
C GLU A 142 8.05 10.60 16.43
N GLY A 143 8.40 10.45 15.15
CA GLY A 143 8.71 9.16 14.53
C GLY A 143 7.48 8.39 14.05
N PHE A 144 7.73 7.14 13.65
CA PHE A 144 6.75 6.25 13.02
C PHE A 144 6.82 4.86 13.67
N PRO A 145 5.81 4.50 14.48
CA PRO A 145 5.90 3.38 15.42
C PRO A 145 6.08 1.98 14.80
N LEU A 146 5.71 1.78 13.53
CA LEU A 146 5.86 0.49 12.88
C LEU A 146 7.10 0.36 12.00
N ARG A 147 7.95 1.39 11.95
CA ARG A 147 9.28 1.27 11.33
C ARG A 147 10.17 0.33 12.13
N LYS A 148 10.99 -0.46 11.43
CA LYS A 148 11.91 -1.41 12.07
C LYS A 148 13.04 -0.75 12.86
N ASP A 149 13.36 0.49 12.55
CA ASP A 149 14.32 1.34 13.27
C ASP A 149 13.68 2.16 14.41
N TYR A 150 12.37 2.04 14.61
CA TYR A 150 11.70 2.63 15.76
C TYR A 150 11.83 1.69 16.97
N PRO A 151 12.24 2.19 18.16
CA PRO A 151 12.48 1.34 19.32
C PRO A 151 11.19 0.66 19.79
N LEU A 152 11.30 -0.63 20.16
CA LEU A 152 10.14 -1.44 20.57
C LEU A 152 9.39 -0.83 21.77
N ARG A 153 10.10 -0.18 22.68
CA ARG A 153 9.51 0.50 23.85
C ARG A 153 9.06 1.94 23.54
N GLY A 154 9.28 2.42 22.31
CA GLY A 154 9.10 3.81 21.95
C GLY A 154 10.13 4.73 22.59
N TYR A 155 10.14 5.98 22.18
CA TYR A 155 10.98 7.01 22.80
C TYR A 155 10.35 7.55 24.07
N LYS A 156 11.20 7.98 25.01
CA LYS A 156 10.77 8.66 26.23
C LYS A 156 10.26 10.06 25.88
N ASP A 157 9.02 10.29 26.19
CA ASP A 157 8.35 11.58 26.00
C ASP A 157 7.19 11.75 27.01
N LYS A 158 6.35 12.77 26.80
CA LYS A 158 5.19 13.04 27.69
C LYS A 158 4.11 11.94 27.64
N TYR A 159 4.06 11.13 26.57
CA TYR A 159 3.12 10.03 26.41
C TYR A 159 3.69 8.70 26.90
N ASN A 160 5.02 8.57 26.88
CA ASN A 160 5.75 7.37 27.24
C ASN A 160 6.95 7.67 28.17
N PRO A 161 6.71 7.91 29.46
CA PRO A 161 7.78 8.27 30.41
C PRO A 161 8.78 7.13 30.66
N PHE A 162 8.48 5.90 30.22
CA PHE A 162 9.34 4.70 30.38
C PHE A 162 9.98 4.25 29.06
N GLY A 163 9.87 5.05 28.00
CA GLY A 163 10.49 4.78 26.72
C GLY A 163 12.01 4.91 26.73
N GLU A 164 12.63 4.62 25.61
CA GLU A 164 14.06 4.73 25.40
C GLU A 164 14.49 6.19 25.26
N GLU A 165 15.65 6.54 25.85
CA GLU A 165 16.22 7.87 25.65
C GLU A 165 16.60 8.06 24.18
N LYS A 166 16.33 9.23 23.62
CA LYS A 166 16.78 9.55 22.25
C LYS A 166 18.29 9.75 22.26
N GLU A 167 18.99 9.11 21.32
CA GLU A 167 20.39 9.46 21.07
C GLU A 167 20.43 10.91 20.57
N GLU A 168 21.11 11.79 21.31
CA GLU A 168 21.39 13.14 20.81
C GLU A 168 22.38 12.99 19.65
N LEU A 169 21.92 13.29 18.44
CA LEU A 169 22.80 13.43 17.28
C LEU A 169 23.70 14.65 17.52
N LEU A 170 24.96 14.37 17.86
CA LEU A 170 26.05 15.35 17.99
C LEU A 170 26.41 15.95 16.64
#